data_288dc0b23117df7ddffb1d53b7227b6f
#
_entry.id   288dc0b23117df7ddffb1d53b7227b6f
#
_cell.length_a   1.000
_cell.length_b   1.000
_cell.length_c   1.000
_cell.angle_alpha   90.00
_cell.angle_beta   90.00
_cell.angle_gamma   90.00
#
_symmetry.space_group_name_H-M   'P 1'
#
loop_
_entity.id
_entity.type
_entity.pdbx_description
1 polymer ?
#
loop_
_entity_poly.entity_id
_entity_poly.type
_entity_poly.pdbx_seq_one_letter_code
_entity_poly.pdbx_strand_id
1 'polypeptide(L)'
;MYNRILVAVDGSDTANLALREAIKLAKDQHSVLRLVHVVDLTLAYSTVEAPYVADYEKVVQAAGEKVIAGCSASVRAAGIEFDTKSIVIEMPNQHIYDAIEEETKQWPADLIVIGTHGRRGFRRLFLGSVAEGLIPAARTDDSWGFPNR
;
A
#
# COMPACT_ATOMS: atom_id res chain seq x y z
N MET A 1 -1.76 -19.37 -8.53
CA MET A 1 -0.36 -18.96 -8.35
C MET A 1 -0.23 -17.45 -8.51
N TYR A 2 0.49 -16.83 -7.62
CA TYR A 2 0.65 -15.37 -7.64
C TYR A 2 2.03 -15.02 -8.20
N ASN A 3 2.06 -14.37 -9.35
CA ASN A 3 3.32 -13.96 -9.98
C ASN A 3 3.75 -12.56 -9.52
N ARG A 4 2.78 -11.68 -9.27
CA ARG A 4 3.00 -10.31 -8.86
C ARG A 4 2.18 -9.99 -7.62
N ILE A 5 2.86 -9.61 -6.57
CA ILE A 5 2.22 -9.27 -5.29
C ILE A 5 2.53 -7.82 -4.97
N LEU A 6 1.49 -7.02 -4.81
CA LEU A 6 1.59 -5.64 -4.38
C LEU A 6 1.39 -5.59 -2.87
N VAL A 7 2.29 -4.90 -2.18
CA VAL A 7 2.22 -4.77 -0.72
C VAL A 7 2.17 -3.29 -0.38
N ALA A 8 1.11 -2.88 0.31
CA ALA A 8 1.00 -1.51 0.81
C ALA A 8 1.74 -1.40 2.14
N VAL A 9 2.66 -0.45 2.24
CA VAL A 9 3.49 -0.25 3.42
C VAL A 9 3.33 1.17 3.94
N ASP A 10 3.18 1.32 5.25
CA ASP A 10 3.02 2.63 5.89
C ASP A 10 3.83 2.76 7.17
N GLY A 11 4.67 1.79 7.48
CA GLY A 11 5.49 1.78 8.69
C GLY A 11 4.78 1.30 9.94
N SER A 12 3.49 1.01 9.89
CA SER A 12 2.76 0.48 11.04
C SER A 12 3.13 -0.96 11.32
N ASP A 13 2.88 -1.42 12.54
CA ASP A 13 3.15 -2.80 12.94
C ASP A 13 2.36 -3.80 12.11
N THR A 14 1.11 -3.50 11.83
CA THR A 14 0.27 -4.39 11.03
C THR A 14 0.69 -4.44 9.57
N ALA A 15 1.14 -3.32 9.01
CA ALA A 15 1.70 -3.31 7.66
C ALA A 15 3.01 -4.11 7.60
N ASN A 16 3.82 -4.04 8.65
CA ASN A 16 5.05 -4.83 8.72
C ASN A 16 4.76 -6.32 8.85
N LEU A 17 3.72 -6.70 9.58
CA LEU A 17 3.25 -8.09 9.62
C LEU A 17 2.79 -8.55 8.24
N ALA A 18 2.00 -7.73 7.57
CA ALA A 18 1.53 -8.02 6.22
C ALA A 18 2.71 -8.20 5.25
N LEU A 19 3.71 -7.35 5.36
CA LEU A 19 4.92 -7.47 4.54
C LEU A 19 5.63 -8.80 4.79
N ARG A 20 5.78 -9.21 6.05
CA ARG A 20 6.41 -10.50 6.35
C ARG A 20 5.66 -11.67 5.73
N GLU A 21 4.33 -11.64 5.77
CA GLU A 21 3.53 -12.68 5.14
C GLU A 21 3.66 -12.65 3.61
N ALA A 22 3.68 -11.46 3.03
CA ALA A 22 3.90 -11.32 1.60
C ALA A 22 5.27 -11.85 1.17
N ILE A 23 6.30 -11.61 1.97
CA ILE A 23 7.65 -12.13 1.72
C ILE A 23 7.66 -13.66 1.72
N LYS A 24 7.04 -14.28 2.71
CA LYS A 24 6.92 -15.74 2.76
C LYS A 24 6.23 -16.28 1.52
N LEU A 25 5.10 -15.69 1.17
CA LEU A 25 4.33 -16.13 0.03
C LEU A 25 5.10 -15.94 -1.27
N ALA A 26 5.76 -14.80 -1.43
CA ALA A 26 6.56 -14.53 -2.62
C ALA A 26 7.72 -15.52 -2.76
N LYS A 27 8.31 -15.89 -1.64
CA LYS A 27 9.38 -16.89 -1.65
C LYS A 27 8.88 -18.26 -2.09
N ASP A 28 7.73 -18.67 -1.58
CA ASP A 28 7.15 -19.97 -1.91
C ASP A 28 6.70 -20.03 -3.36
N GLN A 29 6.20 -18.93 -3.89
CA GLN A 29 5.63 -18.90 -5.24
C GLN A 29 6.53 -18.30 -6.29
N HIS A 30 7.71 -17.86 -5.91
CA HIS A 30 8.66 -17.19 -6.80
C HIS A 30 8.07 -15.93 -7.42
N SER A 31 7.35 -15.17 -6.61
CA SER A 31 6.67 -13.95 -7.02
C SER A 31 7.61 -12.75 -7.00
N VAL A 32 7.25 -11.74 -7.78
CA VAL A 32 7.86 -10.41 -7.69
C VAL A 32 7.00 -9.55 -6.78
N LEU A 33 7.62 -8.79 -5.88
CA LEU A 33 6.92 -7.85 -5.01
C LEU A 33 7.00 -6.43 -5.55
N ARG A 34 5.94 -5.68 -5.36
CA ARG A 34 5.98 -4.21 -5.46
C ARG A 34 5.56 -3.63 -4.13
N LEU A 35 6.46 -2.87 -3.51
CA LEU A 35 6.18 -2.16 -2.26
C LEU A 35 5.60 -0.79 -2.62
N VAL A 36 4.41 -0.52 -2.14
CA VAL A 36 3.72 0.75 -2.43
C VAL A 36 3.53 1.52 -1.14
N HIS A 37 3.98 2.76 -1.15
CA HIS A 37 3.72 3.70 -0.07
C HIS A 37 2.91 4.86 -0.62
N VAL A 38 1.80 5.17 0.04
CA VAL A 38 0.93 6.28 -0.36
C VAL A 38 1.20 7.47 0.56
N VAL A 39 1.60 8.58 -0.03
CA VAL A 39 1.80 9.85 0.66
C VAL A 39 0.52 10.66 0.50
N ASP A 40 -0.17 10.90 1.60
CA ASP A 40 -1.43 11.66 1.58
C ASP A 40 -1.16 13.09 2.03
N LEU A 41 -1.22 14.01 1.09
CA LEU A 41 -1.01 15.44 1.34
C LEU A 41 -2.31 16.23 1.45
N THR A 42 -3.45 15.58 1.38
CA THR A 42 -4.74 16.27 1.39
C THR A 42 -4.96 17.07 2.67
N LEU A 43 -4.55 16.52 3.80
CA LEU A 43 -4.66 17.21 5.07
C LEU A 43 -3.75 18.45 5.13
N ALA A 44 -2.57 18.35 4.54
CA ALA A 44 -1.63 19.47 4.52
C ALA A 44 -2.23 20.69 3.82
N TYR A 45 -2.86 20.46 2.68
CA TYR A 45 -3.44 21.56 1.91
C TYR A 45 -4.65 22.22 2.58
N SER A 46 -5.27 21.56 3.53
CA SER A 46 -6.42 22.10 4.25
C SER A 46 -6.08 22.68 5.63
N THR A 47 -4.96 22.28 6.23
CA THR A 47 -4.65 22.64 7.63
C THR A 47 -3.32 23.37 7.80
N VAL A 48 -2.37 23.20 6.87
CA VAL A 48 -1.08 23.83 6.95
C VAL A 48 -1.12 25.18 6.23
N GLU A 49 -0.60 26.22 6.87
CA GLU A 49 -0.54 27.53 6.26
C GLU A 49 0.36 27.52 5.02
N ALA A 50 -0.05 28.25 3.99
CA ALA A 50 0.59 28.22 2.67
C ALA A 50 2.13 28.33 2.71
N PRO A 51 2.75 29.22 3.50
CA PRO A 51 4.21 29.31 3.50
C PRO A 51 4.93 28.04 3.98
N TYR A 52 4.23 27.17 4.71
CA TYR A 52 4.82 25.99 5.33
C TYR A 52 4.48 24.69 4.62
N VAL A 53 3.66 24.73 3.59
CA VAL A 53 3.23 23.52 2.88
C VAL A 53 4.41 22.77 2.28
N ALA A 54 5.33 23.49 1.62
CA ALA A 54 6.48 22.85 0.98
C ALA A 54 7.38 22.15 2.01
N ASP A 55 7.57 22.75 3.18
CA ASP A 55 8.37 22.14 4.25
C ASP A 55 7.69 20.88 4.80
N TYR A 56 6.37 20.95 4.96
CA TYR A 56 5.58 19.81 5.40
C TYR A 56 5.67 18.66 4.40
N GLU A 57 5.55 18.95 3.12
CA GLU A 57 5.69 17.94 2.06
C GLU A 57 7.03 17.23 2.12
N LYS A 58 8.11 17.98 2.30
CA LYS A 58 9.45 17.41 2.43
C LYS A 58 9.55 16.45 3.60
N VAL A 59 8.99 16.82 4.74
CA VAL A 59 9.00 15.97 5.94
C VAL A 59 8.23 14.67 5.70
N VAL A 60 7.05 14.78 5.12
CA VAL A 60 6.20 13.62 4.86
C VAL A 60 6.84 12.69 3.82
N GLN A 61 7.40 13.25 2.77
CA GLN A 61 8.07 12.46 1.75
C GLN A 61 9.32 11.76 2.31
N ALA A 62 10.10 12.45 3.12
CA ALA A 62 11.27 11.86 3.76
C ALA A 62 10.88 10.70 4.67
N ALA A 63 9.79 10.85 5.41
CA ALA A 63 9.27 9.77 6.25
C ALA A 63 8.86 8.56 5.40
N GLY A 64 8.21 8.79 4.28
CA GLY A 64 7.83 7.73 3.35
C GLY A 64 9.03 6.99 2.75
N GLU A 65 10.08 7.73 2.41
CA GLU A 65 11.32 7.13 1.91
C GLU A 65 11.96 6.21 2.94
N LYS A 66 11.92 6.60 4.21
CA LYS A 66 12.44 5.75 5.29
C LYS A 66 11.62 4.47 5.44
N VAL A 67 10.31 4.56 5.33
CA VAL A 67 9.43 3.38 5.37
C VAL A 67 9.80 2.43 4.24
N ILE A 68 9.89 2.93 3.02
CA ILE A 68 10.23 2.12 1.86
C ILE A 68 11.64 1.53 2.01
N ALA A 69 12.59 2.30 2.48
CA ALA A 69 13.96 1.82 2.67
C ALA A 69 14.03 0.66 3.65
N GLY A 70 13.34 0.76 4.78
CA GLY A 70 13.28 -0.31 5.77
C GLY A 70 12.61 -1.56 5.23
N CYS A 71 11.51 -1.41 4.53
CA CYS A 71 10.80 -2.53 3.90
C CYS A 71 11.65 -3.17 2.80
N SER A 72 12.32 -2.36 2.00
CA SER A 72 13.20 -2.85 0.94
C SER A 72 14.35 -3.69 1.50
N ALA A 73 14.92 -3.28 2.62
CA ALA A 73 15.98 -4.04 3.28
C ALA A 73 15.49 -5.44 3.67
N SER A 74 14.27 -5.56 4.18
CA SER A 74 13.68 -6.83 4.56
C SER A 74 13.46 -7.76 3.36
N VAL A 75 12.95 -7.21 2.26
CA VAL A 75 12.71 -7.98 1.04
C VAL A 75 14.02 -8.42 0.40
N ARG A 76 14.99 -7.51 0.37
CA ARG A 76 16.32 -7.80 -0.17
C ARG A 76 17.01 -8.91 0.61
N ALA A 77 16.92 -8.86 1.93
CA ALA A 77 17.49 -9.90 2.80
C ALA A 77 16.87 -11.28 2.54
N ALA A 78 15.61 -11.32 2.11
CA ALA A 78 14.92 -12.56 1.76
C ALA A 78 15.28 -13.07 0.34
N GLY A 79 16.00 -12.29 -0.44
CA GLY A 79 16.42 -12.68 -1.80
C GLY A 79 15.30 -12.66 -2.82
N ILE A 80 14.29 -11.82 -2.62
CA ILE A 80 13.13 -11.72 -3.49
C ILE A 80 13.30 -10.54 -4.44
N GLU A 81 12.94 -10.74 -5.70
CA GLU A 81 12.90 -9.66 -6.68
C GLU A 81 11.76 -8.70 -6.33
N PHE A 82 12.06 -7.40 -6.34
CA PHE A 82 11.06 -6.40 -6.00
C PHE A 82 11.40 -5.04 -6.60
N ASP A 83 10.38 -4.19 -6.65
CA ASP A 83 10.56 -2.76 -6.87
C ASP A 83 9.70 -1.98 -5.89
N THR A 84 9.77 -0.66 -5.95
CA THR A 84 9.06 0.23 -5.05
C THR A 84 8.32 1.30 -5.83
N LYS A 85 7.21 1.76 -5.27
CA LYS A 85 6.41 2.83 -5.84
C LYS A 85 5.92 3.74 -4.73
N SER A 86 6.16 5.03 -4.86
CA SER A 86 5.57 6.04 -4.00
C SER A 86 4.47 6.75 -4.78
N ILE A 87 3.29 6.83 -4.19
CA ILE A 87 2.13 7.47 -4.80
C ILE A 87 1.74 8.65 -3.93
N VAL A 88 1.54 9.81 -4.54
CA VAL A 88 1.15 11.02 -3.84
C VAL A 88 -0.33 11.32 -4.10
N ILE A 89 -1.08 11.51 -3.03
CA ILE A 89 -2.47 11.95 -3.09
C ILE A 89 -2.52 13.42 -2.70
N GLU A 90 -3.06 14.25 -3.57
CA GLU A 90 -3.17 15.69 -3.37
C GLU A 90 -4.61 16.19 -3.35
N MET A 91 -5.51 15.47 -3.98
CA MET A 91 -6.89 15.88 -4.14
C MET A 91 -7.77 15.35 -3.01
N PRO A 92 -8.65 16.18 -2.44
CA PRO A 92 -9.48 15.76 -1.30
C PRO A 92 -10.38 14.55 -1.58
N ASN A 93 -10.74 14.34 -2.84
CA ASN A 93 -11.60 13.22 -3.22
C ASN A 93 -10.85 11.95 -3.60
N GLN A 94 -9.53 11.97 -3.54
CA GLN A 94 -8.73 10.77 -3.74
C GLN A 94 -8.60 10.00 -2.42
N HIS A 95 -8.70 8.69 -2.51
CA HIS A 95 -8.52 7.81 -1.36
C HIS A 95 -7.34 6.89 -1.58
N ILE A 96 -6.78 6.38 -0.49
CA ILE A 96 -5.67 5.44 -0.56
C ILE A 96 -6.04 4.21 -1.38
N TYR A 97 -7.26 3.71 -1.23
CA TYR A 97 -7.75 2.57 -2.01
C TYR A 97 -7.70 2.81 -3.51
N ASP A 98 -8.14 4.01 -3.91
CA ASP A 98 -8.19 4.36 -5.33
C ASP A 98 -6.78 4.41 -5.91
N ALA A 99 -5.83 4.94 -5.15
CA ALA A 99 -4.44 5.01 -5.56
C ALA A 99 -3.85 3.61 -5.74
N ILE A 100 -4.11 2.71 -4.80
CA ILE A 100 -3.63 1.34 -4.86
C ILE A 100 -4.30 0.59 -6.01
N GLU A 101 -5.60 0.76 -6.18
CA GLU A 101 -6.35 0.14 -7.27
C GLU A 101 -5.80 0.58 -8.64
N GLU A 102 -5.57 1.87 -8.80
CA GLU A 102 -4.99 2.39 -10.04
C GLU A 102 -3.61 1.80 -10.30
N GLU A 103 -2.81 1.67 -9.27
CA GLU A 103 -1.49 1.06 -9.38
C GLU A 103 -1.57 -0.39 -9.84
N THR A 104 -2.57 -1.14 -9.41
CA THR A 104 -2.75 -2.52 -9.86
C THR A 104 -3.13 -2.63 -11.33
N LYS A 105 -3.71 -1.59 -11.89
CA LYS A 105 -4.00 -1.55 -13.32
C LYS A 105 -2.74 -1.31 -14.15
N GLN A 106 -1.86 -0.46 -13.63
CA GLN A 106 -0.59 -0.15 -14.30
C GLN A 106 0.44 -1.26 -14.13
N TRP A 107 0.43 -1.88 -12.97
CA TRP A 107 1.28 -3.03 -12.66
C TRP A 107 0.37 -4.18 -12.24
N PRO A 108 -0.06 -5.01 -13.18
CA PRO A 108 -1.10 -6.01 -12.92
C PRO A 108 -0.71 -6.98 -11.80
N ALA A 109 -1.15 -6.68 -10.60
CA ALA A 109 -0.91 -7.53 -9.45
C ALA A 109 -1.95 -8.65 -9.38
N ASP A 110 -1.49 -9.83 -9.03
CA ASP A 110 -2.37 -10.97 -8.80
C ASP A 110 -2.92 -10.98 -7.38
N LEU A 111 -2.21 -10.32 -6.47
CA LEU A 111 -2.57 -10.25 -5.06
C LEU A 111 -2.16 -8.90 -4.50
N ILE A 112 -3.03 -8.34 -3.68
CA ILE A 112 -2.76 -7.14 -2.89
C ILE A 112 -2.73 -7.52 -1.43
N VAL A 113 -1.67 -7.13 -0.74
CA VAL A 113 -1.49 -7.40 0.69
C VAL A 113 -1.47 -6.08 1.43
N ILE A 114 -2.37 -5.92 2.39
CA ILE A 114 -2.53 -4.69 3.16
C ILE A 114 -2.63 -5.04 4.64
N GLY A 115 -1.95 -4.28 5.50
CA GLY A 115 -2.05 -4.44 6.93
C GLY A 115 -3.45 -4.09 7.43
N THR A 116 -3.98 -4.91 8.31
CA THR A 116 -5.38 -4.83 8.73
C THR A 116 -5.66 -3.69 9.70
N HIS A 117 -4.67 -3.26 10.45
CA HIS A 117 -4.81 -2.20 11.46
C HIS A 117 -3.80 -1.07 11.24
N GLY A 118 -3.48 -0.80 9.98
CA GLY A 118 -2.72 0.37 9.65
C GLY A 118 -3.54 1.63 9.91
N ARG A 119 -3.20 2.71 9.29
CA ARG A 119 -3.86 3.99 9.52
C ARG A 119 -5.35 3.99 9.24
N ARG A 120 -5.82 3.07 8.40
CA ARG A 120 -7.21 2.97 7.97
C ARG A 120 -7.94 1.76 8.51
N GLY A 121 -7.29 0.97 9.36
CA GLY A 121 -7.94 -0.14 10.01
C GLY A 121 -8.38 -1.29 9.12
N PHE A 122 -7.65 -1.56 8.06
CA PHE A 122 -7.94 -2.71 7.21
C PHE A 122 -7.77 -4.00 7.97
N ARG A 123 -8.48 -5.02 7.58
CA ARG A 123 -8.53 -6.26 8.34
C ARG A 123 -8.15 -7.51 7.59
N ARG A 124 -7.87 -7.43 6.31
CA ARG A 124 -7.63 -8.63 5.52
C ARG A 124 -6.66 -8.40 4.39
N LEU A 125 -6.19 -9.51 3.87
CA LEU A 125 -5.48 -9.52 2.62
C LEU A 125 -6.48 -9.61 1.48
N PHE A 126 -6.16 -8.99 0.38
CA PHE A 126 -6.99 -9.04 -0.79
C PHE A 126 -6.35 -9.87 -1.88
N LEU A 127 -7.16 -10.63 -2.55
CA LEU A 127 -6.80 -11.11 -3.86
C LEU A 127 -6.86 -9.94 -4.83
N GLY A 128 -5.91 -9.91 -5.75
CA GLY A 128 -5.80 -8.84 -6.70
C GLY A 128 -6.67 -9.02 -7.93
N SER A 129 -6.07 -8.84 -9.08
CA SER A 129 -6.76 -8.70 -10.35
C SER A 129 -7.68 -9.88 -10.70
N VAL A 130 -7.32 -11.09 -10.32
CA VAL A 130 -8.13 -12.27 -10.66
C VAL A 130 -9.50 -12.22 -9.96
N ALA A 131 -9.52 -11.77 -8.70
CA ALA A 131 -10.76 -11.69 -7.93
C ALA A 131 -11.37 -10.29 -7.99
N GLU A 132 -10.82 -9.40 -8.76
CA GLU A 132 -11.15 -7.99 -8.76
C GLU A 132 -12.60 -7.73 -9.13
N GLY A 133 -13.17 -8.52 -10.00
CA GLY A 133 -14.56 -8.39 -10.34
C GLY A 133 -15.50 -8.57 -9.16
N LEU A 134 -15.05 -9.26 -8.12
CA LEU A 134 -15.84 -9.50 -6.92
C LEU A 134 -15.58 -8.45 -5.84
N ILE A 135 -14.40 -7.87 -5.84
CA ILE A 135 -13.97 -6.91 -4.83
C ILE A 135 -14.72 -5.59 -4.87
N PRO A 136 -15.01 -5.01 -6.03
CA PRO A 136 -15.66 -3.71 -6.07
C PRO A 136 -16.96 -3.63 -5.28
N ALA A 137 -17.77 -4.66 -5.34
CA ALA A 137 -19.03 -4.69 -4.59
C ALA A 137 -18.77 -4.70 -3.08
N ALA A 138 -17.68 -5.29 -2.68
CA ALA A 138 -17.36 -5.44 -1.28
C ALA A 138 -16.64 -4.23 -0.70
N ARG A 139 -16.13 -3.34 -1.54
CA ARG A 139 -15.44 -2.15 -1.09
C ARG A 139 -16.36 -1.01 -0.70
N THR A 140 -17.60 -1.14 -0.95
CA THR A 140 -18.54 -0.02 -0.83
C THR A 140 -18.71 0.48 0.59
N ASP A 141 -18.29 -0.26 1.55
CA ASP A 141 -18.48 0.03 2.96
C ASP A 141 -17.20 0.38 3.70
N ASP A 142 -16.22 0.88 3.02
CA ASP A 142 -14.93 1.21 3.60
C ASP A 142 -14.12 0.03 4.11
N SER A 143 -14.62 -1.15 3.95
CA SER A 143 -13.95 -2.33 4.45
C SER A 143 -13.17 -3.08 3.38
N TRP A 144 -13.17 -2.57 2.17
CA TRP A 144 -12.48 -3.21 1.07
C TRP A 144 -12.94 -4.64 0.83
N GLY A 145 -14.23 -4.83 0.96
CA GLY A 145 -14.81 -6.13 0.76
C GLY A 145 -14.88 -6.98 1.98
N PHE A 146 -14.54 -6.44 3.08
CA PHE A 146 -14.68 -7.17 4.31
C PHE A 146 -16.12 -7.10 4.78
N PRO A 147 -16.67 -8.20 5.21
CA PRO A 147 -17.96 -8.15 5.89
C PRO A 147 -17.82 -7.28 7.12
N ASN A 148 -18.90 -6.69 7.51
CA ASN A 148 -18.92 -5.92 8.73
C ASN A 148 -18.39 -6.73 9.89
N ARG A 149 -17.65 -6.06 10.71
CA ARG A 149 -17.07 -6.67 11.90
C ARG A 149 -17.96 -6.41 13.08
#